data_ff5ac3b910ff5a5e060f30a57e8cdd73
#
_entry.id   ff5ac3b910ff5a5e060f30a57e8cdd73
#
_cell.length_a   1.000
_cell.length_b   1.000
_cell.length_c   1.000
_cell.angle_alpha   90.00
_cell.angle_beta   90.00
_cell.angle_gamma   90.00
#
_symmetry.space_group_name_H-M   'P 1'
#
loop_
_entity.id
_entity.type
_entity.pdbx_description
1 polymer ?
#
loop_
_entity_poly.entity_id
_entity_poly.type
_entity_poly.pdbx_seq_one_letter_code
_entity_poly.pdbx_strand_id
1 'polypeptide(L)'
;MFSIAEHLNDFFDWISTLSFSSIVNTYWFLFFIEMPRYYILEYLVIGNRLMKRNQLDKEKEYAKFFLYRENPLISILVPGKNEGKHIFKMVNSLAEQTYRNYEIIVVDDGSNDDTKLICNDLYRAGYITHYLRLDTRGGKAAASNYGAQMARGKYIVCLDADSSLDRDALEKILLPFYIDGMVKGVGGCVKVRNYKETICSSLQAFEYLKRIQVGRIVTSELGIYHIISGAFGAFERKTLKEIGYWDIGPGLDGDLTQKIRKAGYKVKFAEDAICMTNVPTKWYKLYHQRIRWSRSLVRFRLRKHADILLPTKNWSILNWLSNMESVVFDCFLNFLWLWYIIKLAITFNTHIIEVLALGYFIRVCFSQLAFILVLMVSERKKDVWFLYRYLPLMSPYTGYFLRIARLSAHLQELFFRRSYKDAWNPEKTSRYAQLEGI
;
A
#
# COMPACT_ATOMS: atom_id res chain seq x y z
N MET A 1 4.80 44.43 16.88
CA MET A 1 4.96 42.96 17.05
C MET A 1 3.84 42.54 17.98
N PHE A 2 2.70 42.06 17.43
CA PHE A 2 1.57 41.60 18.24
C PHE A 2 2.03 40.45 19.14
N SER A 3 1.57 40.46 20.40
CA SER A 3 1.92 39.38 21.32
C SER A 3 1.18 38.09 20.92
N ILE A 4 1.75 36.89 21.21
CA ILE A 4 1.07 35.60 21.01
C ILE A 4 -0.29 35.58 21.70
N ALA A 5 -0.43 36.29 22.82
CA ALA A 5 -1.68 36.44 23.57
C ALA A 5 -2.77 37.21 22.78
N GLU A 6 -2.41 38.26 22.04
CA GLU A 6 -3.35 39.01 21.20
C GLU A 6 -3.91 38.12 20.07
N HIS A 7 -3.04 37.38 19.37
CA HIS A 7 -3.48 36.44 18.33
C HIS A 7 -4.34 35.29 18.87
N LEU A 8 -4.10 34.83 20.09
CA LEU A 8 -4.95 33.84 20.74
C LEU A 8 -6.32 34.41 21.10
N ASN A 9 -6.37 35.64 21.61
CA ASN A 9 -7.65 36.30 21.88
C ASN A 9 -8.46 36.54 20.60
N ASP A 10 -7.83 37.06 19.55
CA ASP A 10 -8.46 37.23 18.24
C ASP A 10 -9.03 35.93 17.69
N PHE A 11 -8.30 34.83 17.86
CA PHE A 11 -8.73 33.49 17.47
C PHE A 11 -9.96 33.02 18.25
N PHE A 12 -9.97 33.18 19.59
CA PHE A 12 -11.12 32.79 20.40
C PHE A 12 -12.34 33.68 20.17
N ASP A 13 -12.13 34.96 19.97
CA ASP A 13 -13.19 35.91 19.64
C ASP A 13 -13.82 35.56 18.28
N TRP A 14 -13.01 35.29 17.28
CA TRP A 14 -13.49 34.86 15.98
C TRP A 14 -14.26 33.51 16.05
N ILE A 15 -13.75 32.49 16.77
CA ILE A 15 -14.48 31.22 16.95
C ILE A 15 -15.83 31.44 17.62
N SER A 16 -15.94 32.35 18.62
CA SER A 16 -17.17 32.62 19.35
C SER A 16 -18.27 33.19 18.45
N THR A 17 -17.91 33.82 17.32
CA THR A 17 -18.85 34.33 16.32
C THR A 17 -19.38 33.26 15.38
N LEU A 18 -18.74 32.05 15.33
CA LEU A 18 -19.11 31.00 14.39
C LEU A 18 -20.29 30.16 14.90
N SER A 19 -21.33 30.04 14.10
CA SER A 19 -22.38 29.05 14.32
C SER A 19 -21.89 27.66 13.91
N PHE A 20 -22.51 26.61 14.47
CA PHE A 20 -22.22 25.21 14.05
C PHE A 20 -22.38 25.01 12.54
N SER A 21 -23.43 25.61 11.94
CA SER A 21 -23.63 25.55 10.49
C SER A 21 -22.52 26.23 9.70
N SER A 22 -21.99 27.36 10.19
CA SER A 22 -20.84 28.03 9.57
C SER A 22 -19.59 27.16 9.60
N ILE A 23 -19.31 26.46 10.73
CA ILE A 23 -18.20 25.53 10.84
C ILE A 23 -18.37 24.37 9.84
N VAL A 24 -19.53 23.74 9.80
CA VAL A 24 -19.80 22.62 8.87
C VAL A 24 -19.68 23.07 7.41
N ASN A 25 -20.20 24.25 7.07
CA ASN A 25 -20.11 24.80 5.71
C ASN A 25 -18.67 25.18 5.33
N THR A 26 -17.89 25.74 6.26
CA THR A 26 -16.48 26.08 6.01
C THR A 26 -15.64 24.82 5.80
N TYR A 27 -15.84 23.82 6.65
CA TYR A 27 -15.06 22.56 6.59
C TYR A 27 -15.82 21.41 5.94
N TRP A 28 -16.75 21.72 5.00
CA TRP A 28 -17.57 20.72 4.31
C TRP A 28 -16.76 19.56 3.71
N PHE A 29 -15.53 19.86 3.21
CA PHE A 29 -14.66 18.84 2.64
C PHE A 29 -14.28 17.76 3.68
N LEU A 30 -14.04 18.17 4.93
CA LEU A 30 -13.73 17.23 6.02
C LEU A 30 -14.97 16.44 6.43
N PHE A 31 -16.11 17.10 6.61
CA PHE A 31 -17.32 16.49 7.16
C PHE A 31 -18.07 15.61 6.15
N PHE A 32 -18.17 16.03 4.89
CA PHE A 32 -18.97 15.30 3.89
C PHE A 32 -18.16 14.40 2.98
N ILE A 33 -16.84 14.54 2.91
CA ILE A 33 -15.99 13.70 2.07
C ILE A 33 -15.07 12.81 2.89
N GLU A 34 -14.21 13.38 3.74
CA GLU A 34 -13.22 12.60 4.47
C GLU A 34 -13.86 11.80 5.61
N MET A 35 -14.75 12.37 6.40
CA MET A 35 -15.37 11.71 7.54
C MET A 35 -16.19 10.47 7.13
N PRO A 36 -17.11 10.51 6.15
CA PRO A 36 -17.87 9.32 5.76
C PRO A 36 -16.98 8.18 5.28
N ARG A 37 -15.97 8.46 4.43
CA ARG A 37 -15.13 7.42 3.82
C ARG A 37 -14.08 6.88 4.79
N TYR A 38 -13.36 7.75 5.50
CA TYR A 38 -12.18 7.34 6.26
C TYR A 38 -12.45 7.11 7.75
N TYR A 39 -13.68 7.38 8.20
CA TYR A 39 -14.06 7.17 9.60
C TYR A 39 -15.36 6.38 9.69
N ILE A 40 -16.51 6.92 9.25
CA ILE A 40 -17.80 6.25 9.45
C ILE A 40 -17.80 4.85 8.81
N LEU A 41 -17.47 4.75 7.52
CA LEU A 41 -17.43 3.46 6.81
C LEU A 41 -16.43 2.49 7.45
N GLU A 42 -15.24 2.98 7.83
CA GLU A 42 -14.22 2.12 8.43
C GLU A 42 -14.63 1.63 9.81
N TYR A 43 -15.26 2.46 10.66
CA TYR A 43 -15.81 2.03 11.94
C TYR A 43 -16.92 0.99 11.78
N LEU A 44 -17.82 1.17 10.82
CA LEU A 44 -18.89 0.21 10.54
C LEU A 44 -18.34 -1.14 10.09
N VAL A 45 -17.38 -1.14 9.16
CA VAL A 45 -16.80 -2.39 8.65
C VAL A 45 -15.95 -3.09 9.72
N ILE A 46 -15.10 -2.36 10.44
CA ILE A 46 -14.27 -2.94 11.52
C ILE A 46 -15.16 -3.43 12.67
N GLY A 47 -16.18 -2.66 13.06
CA GLY A 47 -17.13 -3.08 14.09
C GLY A 47 -17.86 -4.38 13.72
N ASN A 48 -18.40 -4.49 12.51
CA ASN A 48 -19.02 -5.72 11.99
C ASN A 48 -18.03 -6.90 12.00
N ARG A 49 -16.78 -6.66 11.59
CA ARG A 49 -15.73 -7.68 11.59
C ARG A 49 -15.41 -8.17 13.02
N LEU A 50 -15.33 -7.27 13.98
CA LEU A 50 -15.10 -7.64 15.38
C LEU A 50 -16.25 -8.47 15.96
N MET A 51 -17.50 -8.15 15.60
CA MET A 51 -18.66 -8.98 15.98
C MET A 51 -18.59 -10.41 15.39
N LYS A 52 -18.02 -10.56 14.19
CA LYS A 52 -17.85 -11.85 13.51
C LYS A 52 -16.54 -12.56 13.84
N ARG A 53 -15.74 -12.05 14.78
CA ARG A 53 -14.38 -12.53 15.05
C ARG A 53 -14.34 -14.04 15.31
N ASN A 54 -15.22 -14.57 16.16
CA ASN A 54 -15.24 -16.01 16.48
C ASN A 54 -15.52 -16.89 15.25
N GLN A 55 -16.35 -16.40 14.31
CA GLN A 55 -16.58 -17.11 13.05
C GLN A 55 -15.34 -17.09 12.17
N LEU A 56 -14.73 -15.92 12.01
CA LEU A 56 -13.50 -15.75 11.20
C LEU A 56 -12.34 -16.59 11.74
N ASP A 57 -12.21 -16.68 13.07
CA ASP A 57 -11.17 -17.51 13.70
C ASP A 57 -11.41 -19.00 13.39
N LYS A 58 -12.65 -19.48 13.45
CA LYS A 58 -13.01 -20.86 13.05
C LYS A 58 -12.73 -21.12 11.57
N GLU A 59 -13.06 -20.19 10.68
CA GLU A 59 -12.76 -20.32 9.25
C GLU A 59 -11.25 -20.41 8.99
N LYS A 60 -10.44 -19.63 9.71
CA LYS A 60 -8.97 -19.69 9.64
C LYS A 60 -8.43 -21.02 10.15
N GLU A 61 -8.91 -21.53 11.28
CA GLU A 61 -8.51 -22.85 11.80
C GLU A 61 -8.84 -23.98 10.82
N TYR A 62 -10.02 -23.95 10.23
CA TYR A 62 -10.41 -24.90 9.19
C TYR A 62 -9.50 -24.80 7.95
N ALA A 63 -9.24 -23.59 7.48
CA ALA A 63 -8.34 -23.34 6.35
C ALA A 63 -6.91 -23.83 6.66
N LYS A 64 -6.43 -23.62 7.89
CA LYS A 64 -5.14 -24.09 8.37
C LYS A 64 -5.05 -25.63 8.34
N PHE A 65 -6.09 -26.33 8.77
CA PHE A 65 -6.16 -27.78 8.69
C PHE A 65 -5.97 -28.29 7.26
N PHE A 66 -6.67 -27.68 6.27
CA PHE A 66 -6.53 -28.09 4.86
C PHE A 66 -5.18 -27.70 4.27
N LEU A 67 -4.64 -26.53 4.61
CA LEU A 67 -3.31 -26.10 4.20
C LEU A 67 -2.24 -27.13 4.60
N TYR A 68 -2.25 -27.56 5.87
CA TYR A 68 -1.25 -28.54 6.35
C TYR A 68 -1.53 -29.96 5.86
N ARG A 69 -2.78 -30.31 5.62
CA ARG A 69 -3.13 -31.62 5.01
C ARG A 69 -2.67 -31.71 3.55
N GLU A 70 -2.82 -30.65 2.76
CA GLU A 70 -2.34 -30.61 1.38
C GLU A 70 -0.84 -30.39 1.31
N ASN A 71 -0.30 -29.58 2.22
CA ASN A 71 1.09 -29.19 2.32
C ASN A 71 1.71 -28.77 0.96
N PRO A 72 1.13 -27.79 0.23
CA PRO A 72 1.62 -27.43 -1.11
C PRO A 72 3.00 -26.80 -1.06
N LEU A 73 3.83 -27.07 -2.07
CA LEU A 73 5.07 -26.32 -2.27
C LEU A 73 4.75 -24.85 -2.58
N ILE A 74 5.48 -23.93 -1.94
CA ILE A 74 5.44 -22.49 -2.19
C ILE A 74 6.75 -22.06 -2.84
N SER A 75 6.70 -21.22 -3.86
CA SER A 75 7.88 -20.57 -4.43
C SER A 75 7.97 -19.13 -3.91
N ILE A 76 8.97 -18.83 -3.09
CA ILE A 76 9.25 -17.50 -2.59
C ILE A 76 10.13 -16.79 -3.61
N LEU A 77 9.58 -15.79 -4.27
CA LEU A 77 10.22 -15.04 -5.34
C LEU A 77 10.75 -13.71 -4.83
N VAL A 78 12.06 -13.52 -4.93
CA VAL A 78 12.77 -12.34 -4.43
C VAL A 78 13.52 -11.67 -5.59
N PRO A 79 12.87 -10.79 -6.36
CA PRO A 79 13.55 -9.99 -7.37
C PRO A 79 14.25 -8.80 -6.71
N GLY A 80 15.49 -8.53 -7.07
CA GLY A 80 16.23 -7.40 -6.49
C GLY A 80 17.41 -6.94 -7.33
N LYS A 81 17.88 -5.73 -7.04
CA LYS A 81 19.12 -5.18 -7.58
C LYS A 81 19.86 -4.40 -6.49
N ASN A 82 21.13 -4.75 -6.26
CA ASN A 82 21.97 -4.14 -5.23
C ASN A 82 21.39 -4.32 -3.81
N GLU A 83 20.97 -5.53 -3.49
CA GLU A 83 20.32 -5.90 -2.23
C GLU A 83 21.19 -6.78 -1.33
N GLY A 84 22.49 -6.97 -1.63
CA GLY A 84 23.39 -7.87 -0.92
C GLY A 84 23.32 -7.73 0.60
N LYS A 85 23.31 -6.50 1.12
CA LYS A 85 23.24 -6.21 2.57
C LYS A 85 21.95 -6.65 3.25
N HIS A 86 20.88 -6.93 2.50
CA HIS A 86 19.55 -7.26 3.03
C HIS A 86 19.21 -8.75 2.91
N ILE A 87 19.72 -9.43 1.88
CA ILE A 87 19.37 -10.82 1.54
C ILE A 87 19.59 -11.79 2.69
N PHE A 88 20.72 -11.69 3.41
CA PHE A 88 20.99 -12.58 4.55
C PHE A 88 19.91 -12.48 5.64
N LYS A 89 19.50 -11.25 5.99
CA LYS A 89 18.44 -11.02 6.99
C LYS A 89 17.09 -11.57 6.52
N MET A 90 16.77 -11.39 5.25
CA MET A 90 15.55 -11.91 4.63
C MET A 90 15.52 -13.43 4.69
N VAL A 91 16.60 -14.10 4.26
CA VAL A 91 16.73 -15.58 4.27
C VAL A 91 16.60 -16.11 5.70
N ASN A 92 17.24 -15.49 6.69
CA ASN A 92 17.10 -15.88 8.08
C ASN A 92 15.64 -15.78 8.58
N SER A 93 14.90 -14.74 8.18
CA SER A 93 13.48 -14.63 8.55
C SER A 93 12.61 -15.71 7.90
N LEU A 94 13.01 -16.21 6.74
CA LEU A 94 12.36 -17.35 6.10
C LEU A 94 12.69 -18.68 6.79
N ALA A 95 13.93 -18.86 7.24
CA ALA A 95 14.32 -20.03 8.00
C ALA A 95 13.58 -20.19 9.34
N GLU A 96 12.99 -19.12 9.87
CA GLU A 96 12.18 -19.14 11.10
C GLU A 96 10.68 -19.41 10.87
N GLN A 97 10.21 -19.51 9.62
CA GLN A 97 8.78 -19.65 9.31
C GLN A 97 8.21 -20.98 9.86
N THR A 98 6.95 -20.96 10.29
CA THR A 98 6.21 -22.16 10.73
C THR A 98 5.89 -23.09 9.57
N TYR A 99 5.52 -22.53 8.43
CA TYR A 99 5.32 -23.29 7.20
C TYR A 99 6.66 -23.56 6.53
N ARG A 100 6.96 -24.84 6.24
CA ARG A 100 8.30 -25.31 5.84
C ARG A 100 8.42 -25.76 4.39
N ASN A 101 7.33 -26.09 3.71
CA ASN A 101 7.37 -26.60 2.34
C ASN A 101 7.47 -25.46 1.33
N TYR A 102 8.67 -24.87 1.19
CA TYR A 102 8.93 -23.78 0.26
C TYR A 102 10.29 -23.93 -0.42
N GLU A 103 10.41 -23.32 -1.59
CA GLU A 103 11.65 -23.03 -2.29
C GLU A 103 11.89 -21.52 -2.36
N ILE A 104 13.14 -21.08 -2.32
CA ILE A 104 13.54 -19.67 -2.41
C ILE A 104 14.21 -19.43 -3.76
N ILE A 105 13.64 -18.51 -4.56
CA ILE A 105 14.13 -18.11 -5.87
C ILE A 105 14.55 -16.65 -5.80
N VAL A 106 15.85 -16.39 -5.76
CA VAL A 106 16.40 -15.04 -5.81
C VAL A 106 16.75 -14.70 -7.26
N VAL A 107 16.25 -13.56 -7.74
CA VAL A 107 16.52 -13.08 -9.10
C VAL A 107 17.24 -11.74 -9.03
N ASP A 108 18.52 -11.75 -9.39
CA ASP A 108 19.39 -10.58 -9.44
C ASP A 108 19.23 -9.87 -10.81
N ASP A 109 18.68 -8.67 -10.80
CA ASP A 109 18.45 -7.83 -11.98
C ASP A 109 19.71 -7.01 -12.35
N GLY A 110 20.84 -7.71 -12.52
CA GLY A 110 22.11 -7.11 -12.94
C GLY A 110 22.74 -6.21 -11.87
N SER A 111 22.91 -6.72 -10.65
CA SER A 111 23.60 -6.00 -9.57
C SER A 111 25.08 -5.78 -9.87
N ASN A 112 25.59 -4.67 -9.33
CA ASN A 112 27.01 -4.27 -9.43
C ASN A 112 27.69 -4.07 -8.04
N ASP A 113 27.02 -4.55 -6.99
CA ASP A 113 27.54 -4.66 -5.62
C ASP A 113 27.82 -6.14 -5.27
N ASP A 114 28.01 -6.44 -3.99
CA ASP A 114 28.30 -7.78 -3.46
C ASP A 114 27.11 -8.75 -3.51
N THR A 115 25.94 -8.35 -4.09
CA THR A 115 24.74 -9.19 -4.17
C THR A 115 25.05 -10.54 -4.82
N LYS A 116 25.82 -10.54 -5.93
CA LYS A 116 26.19 -11.78 -6.65
C LYS A 116 26.99 -12.74 -5.76
N LEU A 117 27.97 -12.23 -5.01
CA LEU A 117 28.82 -13.03 -4.15
C LEU A 117 28.01 -13.64 -3.01
N ILE A 118 27.24 -12.80 -2.31
CA ILE A 118 26.42 -13.22 -1.18
C ILE A 118 25.35 -14.26 -1.59
N CYS A 119 24.67 -14.05 -2.73
CA CYS A 119 23.67 -14.99 -3.22
C CYS A 119 24.29 -16.33 -3.63
N ASN A 120 25.47 -16.34 -4.24
CA ASN A 120 26.18 -17.59 -4.57
C ASN A 120 26.57 -18.37 -3.31
N ASP A 121 27.05 -17.68 -2.27
CA ASP A 121 27.42 -18.34 -1.01
C ASP A 121 26.18 -18.93 -0.32
N LEU A 122 25.08 -18.19 -0.27
CA LEU A 122 23.81 -18.68 0.30
C LEU A 122 23.22 -19.85 -0.52
N TYR A 123 23.37 -19.84 -1.84
CA TYR A 123 22.97 -20.94 -2.72
C TYR A 123 23.81 -22.18 -2.47
N ARG A 124 25.14 -22.05 -2.41
CA ARG A 124 26.05 -23.16 -2.09
C ARG A 124 25.83 -23.76 -0.71
N ALA A 125 25.47 -22.89 0.25
CA ALA A 125 25.14 -23.31 1.61
C ALA A 125 23.73 -23.90 1.75
N GLY A 126 22.92 -23.97 0.67
CA GLY A 126 21.57 -24.52 0.67
C GLY A 126 20.47 -23.64 1.28
N TYR A 127 20.78 -22.37 1.58
CA TYR A 127 19.77 -21.41 2.09
C TYR A 127 18.87 -20.86 0.99
N ILE A 128 19.32 -20.81 -0.25
CA ILE A 128 18.57 -20.38 -1.44
C ILE A 128 18.45 -21.59 -2.36
N THR A 129 17.25 -21.86 -2.89
CA THR A 129 17.02 -23.02 -3.78
C THR A 129 17.48 -22.71 -5.22
N HIS A 130 17.23 -21.50 -5.68
CA HIS A 130 17.65 -21.03 -7.00
C HIS A 130 18.18 -19.60 -6.92
N TYR A 131 19.37 -19.39 -7.45
CA TYR A 131 19.92 -18.07 -7.72
C TYR A 131 19.98 -17.84 -9.22
N LEU A 132 19.20 -16.90 -9.70
CA LEU A 132 19.11 -16.52 -11.11
C LEU A 132 19.66 -15.10 -11.29
N ARG A 133 20.45 -14.87 -12.33
CA ARG A 133 20.98 -13.55 -12.64
C ARG A 133 20.65 -13.16 -14.07
N LEU A 134 20.18 -11.93 -14.25
CA LEU A 134 20.06 -11.29 -15.55
C LEU A 134 21.37 -10.54 -15.83
N ASP A 135 22.03 -10.83 -16.93
CA ASP A 135 23.28 -10.16 -17.31
C ASP A 135 23.03 -8.67 -17.67
N THR A 136 21.88 -8.40 -18.26
CA THR A 136 21.42 -7.05 -18.54
C THR A 136 20.19 -6.74 -17.69
N ARG A 137 20.16 -5.54 -17.09
CA ARG A 137 19.05 -5.07 -16.28
C ARG A 137 17.75 -5.07 -17.09
N GLY A 138 16.75 -5.85 -16.62
CA GLY A 138 15.42 -5.93 -17.23
C GLY A 138 14.33 -5.18 -16.46
N GLY A 139 14.58 -4.80 -15.21
CA GLY A 139 13.63 -4.21 -14.27
C GLY A 139 12.87 -5.26 -13.46
N LYS A 140 12.19 -4.81 -12.39
CA LYS A 140 11.51 -5.71 -11.42
C LYS A 140 10.50 -6.66 -12.10
N ALA A 141 9.76 -6.20 -13.13
CA ALA A 141 8.82 -7.06 -13.85
C ALA A 141 9.52 -8.22 -14.56
N ALA A 142 10.59 -7.94 -15.31
CA ALA A 142 11.35 -8.95 -16.03
C ALA A 142 11.97 -9.97 -15.07
N ALA A 143 12.57 -9.49 -13.97
CA ALA A 143 13.13 -10.36 -12.93
C ALA A 143 12.04 -11.22 -12.27
N SER A 144 10.88 -10.64 -11.94
CA SER A 144 9.74 -11.39 -11.38
C SER A 144 9.21 -12.45 -12.36
N ASN A 145 9.08 -12.10 -13.64
CA ASN A 145 8.62 -13.03 -14.67
C ASN A 145 9.59 -14.20 -14.87
N TYR A 146 10.90 -13.90 -14.91
CA TYR A 146 11.91 -14.93 -15.03
C TYR A 146 11.89 -15.92 -13.87
N GLY A 147 11.84 -15.41 -12.63
CA GLY A 147 11.72 -16.27 -11.45
C GLY A 147 10.39 -17.02 -11.38
N ALA A 148 9.27 -16.41 -11.78
CA ALA A 148 7.96 -17.06 -11.78
C ALA A 148 7.85 -18.22 -12.79
N GLN A 149 8.57 -18.15 -13.91
CA GLN A 149 8.67 -19.26 -14.87
C GLN A 149 9.44 -20.45 -14.31
N MET A 150 10.43 -20.22 -13.45
CA MET A 150 11.21 -21.26 -12.77
C MET A 150 10.50 -21.83 -11.53
N ALA A 151 9.46 -21.14 -11.03
CA ALA A 151 8.72 -21.54 -9.84
C ALA A 151 7.97 -22.87 -10.05
N ARG A 152 8.10 -23.79 -9.08
CA ARG A 152 7.42 -25.11 -9.08
C ARG A 152 6.24 -25.14 -8.13
N GLY A 153 6.21 -24.23 -7.15
CA GLY A 153 5.17 -24.17 -6.13
C GLY A 153 3.76 -23.95 -6.67
N LYS A 154 2.77 -24.42 -5.94
CA LYS A 154 1.34 -24.12 -6.21
C LYS A 154 1.06 -22.63 -6.09
N TYR A 155 1.68 -21.98 -5.12
CA TYR A 155 1.60 -20.55 -4.87
C TYR A 155 2.96 -19.89 -5.05
N ILE A 156 2.96 -18.67 -5.59
CA ILE A 156 4.13 -17.80 -5.68
C ILE A 156 3.95 -16.68 -4.65
N VAL A 157 4.90 -16.56 -3.72
CA VAL A 157 4.96 -15.49 -2.72
C VAL A 157 6.04 -14.51 -3.14
N CYS A 158 5.66 -13.29 -3.52
CA CYS A 158 6.61 -12.22 -3.82
C CYS A 158 7.03 -11.55 -2.52
N LEU A 159 8.34 -11.33 -2.38
CA LEU A 159 8.95 -10.69 -1.22
C LEU A 159 10.04 -9.73 -1.68
N ASP A 160 10.06 -8.49 -1.16
CA ASP A 160 11.18 -7.58 -1.38
C ASP A 160 12.39 -8.00 -0.52
N ALA A 161 13.59 -7.89 -1.08
CA ALA A 161 14.83 -8.36 -0.44
C ALA A 161 15.16 -7.62 0.88
N ASP A 162 14.69 -6.37 1.05
CA ASP A 162 14.85 -5.57 2.27
C ASP A 162 13.81 -5.86 3.36
N SER A 163 12.89 -6.78 3.08
CA SER A 163 11.79 -7.17 3.96
C SER A 163 12.15 -8.36 4.86
N SER A 164 11.44 -8.52 5.97
CA SER A 164 11.47 -9.71 6.81
C SER A 164 10.07 -10.07 7.28
N LEU A 165 9.81 -11.34 7.46
CA LEU A 165 8.50 -11.87 7.81
C LEU A 165 8.41 -12.22 9.31
N ASP A 166 7.23 -12.07 9.91
CA ASP A 166 6.92 -12.69 11.19
C ASP A 166 6.86 -14.22 11.01
N ARG A 167 7.07 -15.00 12.10
CA ARG A 167 7.28 -16.44 12.07
C ARG A 167 6.17 -17.26 11.41
N ASP A 168 4.94 -16.76 11.41
CA ASP A 168 3.75 -17.43 10.87
C ASP A 168 3.18 -16.73 9.61
N ALA A 169 3.94 -15.78 9.06
CA ALA A 169 3.45 -14.96 7.96
C ALA A 169 3.19 -15.76 6.67
N LEU A 170 4.02 -16.78 6.36
CA LEU A 170 3.80 -17.66 5.20
C LEU A 170 2.55 -18.53 5.36
N GLU A 171 2.31 -19.05 6.54
CA GLU A 171 1.08 -19.78 6.85
C GLU A 171 -0.14 -18.86 6.65
N LYS A 172 -0.13 -17.69 7.31
CA LYS A 172 -1.27 -16.77 7.34
C LYS A 172 -1.63 -16.18 5.97
N ILE A 173 -0.64 -15.91 5.11
CA ILE A 173 -0.92 -15.37 3.77
C ILE A 173 -1.58 -16.40 2.85
N LEU A 174 -1.47 -17.69 3.15
CA LEU A 174 -2.07 -18.77 2.36
C LEU A 174 -3.50 -19.10 2.78
N LEU A 175 -3.92 -18.81 4.02
CA LEU A 175 -5.24 -19.18 4.53
C LEU A 175 -6.40 -18.69 3.66
N PRO A 176 -6.40 -17.44 3.12
CA PRO A 176 -7.51 -16.99 2.29
C PRO A 176 -7.78 -17.82 1.04
N PHE A 177 -6.77 -18.51 0.48
CA PHE A 177 -6.95 -19.42 -0.66
C PHE A 177 -7.75 -20.68 -0.30
N TYR A 178 -7.74 -21.07 0.99
CA TYR A 178 -8.46 -22.22 1.51
C TYR A 178 -9.83 -21.87 2.09
N ILE A 179 -10.05 -20.58 2.43
CA ILE A 179 -11.36 -20.06 2.85
C ILE A 179 -12.30 -19.90 1.64
N ASP A 180 -11.78 -19.36 0.53
CA ASP A 180 -12.56 -19.11 -0.68
C ASP A 180 -11.76 -19.48 -1.93
N GLY A 181 -12.16 -20.53 -2.62
CA GLY A 181 -11.49 -21.03 -3.83
C GLY A 181 -11.45 -20.04 -5.01
N MET A 182 -12.26 -18.97 -4.98
CA MET A 182 -12.21 -17.88 -5.96
C MET A 182 -11.07 -16.88 -5.69
N VAL A 183 -10.46 -16.91 -4.52
CA VAL A 183 -9.32 -16.07 -4.19
C VAL A 183 -8.07 -16.59 -4.91
N LYS A 184 -7.45 -15.71 -5.74
CA LYS A 184 -6.26 -16.04 -6.52
C LYS A 184 -5.09 -15.09 -6.27
N GLY A 185 -5.30 -14.09 -5.43
CA GLY A 185 -4.27 -13.18 -4.96
C GLY A 185 -4.52 -12.72 -3.53
N VAL A 186 -3.48 -12.70 -2.70
CA VAL A 186 -3.56 -12.29 -1.29
C VAL A 186 -2.43 -11.31 -0.98
N GLY A 187 -2.77 -10.15 -0.44
CA GLY A 187 -1.79 -9.20 0.07
C GLY A 187 -1.53 -9.39 1.55
N GLY A 188 -0.27 -9.41 1.96
CA GLY A 188 0.11 -9.37 3.37
C GLY A 188 0.17 -7.96 3.95
N CYS A 189 0.26 -7.86 5.26
CA CYS A 189 0.29 -6.63 6.02
C CYS A 189 1.72 -6.11 6.18
N VAL A 190 2.06 -5.07 5.43
CA VAL A 190 3.38 -4.44 5.50
C VAL A 190 3.40 -3.40 6.63
N LYS A 191 4.34 -3.54 7.56
CA LYS A 191 4.57 -2.63 8.68
C LYS A 191 5.97 -2.02 8.62
N VAL A 192 6.14 -0.87 9.26
CA VAL A 192 7.41 -0.14 9.28
C VAL A 192 8.29 -0.64 10.42
N ARG A 193 9.52 -1.10 10.09
CA ARG A 193 10.51 -1.58 11.05
C ARG A 193 11.23 -0.44 11.75
N ASN A 194 11.68 0.54 10.99
CA ASN A 194 12.50 1.66 11.48
C ASN A 194 11.70 2.88 11.96
N TYR A 195 10.50 2.65 12.52
CA TYR A 195 9.57 3.72 12.90
C TYR A 195 10.08 4.65 14.01
N LYS A 196 11.08 4.24 14.80
CA LYS A 196 11.68 5.04 15.89
C LYS A 196 12.85 5.92 15.46
N GLU A 197 13.36 5.79 14.25
CA GLU A 197 14.58 6.47 13.81
C GLU A 197 14.40 7.99 13.63
N THR A 198 13.28 8.40 13.04
CA THR A 198 13.01 9.84 12.76
C THR A 198 11.51 10.14 12.83
N ILE A 199 11.16 11.42 12.98
CA ILE A 199 9.77 11.89 12.85
C ILE A 199 9.17 11.44 11.52
N CYS A 200 9.95 11.54 10.43
CA CYS A 200 9.53 11.12 9.09
C CYS A 200 9.13 9.64 9.05
N SER A 201 9.91 8.74 9.66
CA SER A 201 9.59 7.30 9.71
C SER A 201 8.45 6.98 10.69
N SER A 202 8.31 7.72 11.81
CA SER A 202 7.20 7.57 12.75
C SER A 202 5.85 7.93 12.12
N LEU A 203 5.78 9.02 11.37
CA LEU A 203 4.56 9.44 10.67
C LEU A 203 4.17 8.44 9.57
N GLN A 204 5.14 7.91 8.82
CA GLN A 204 4.91 6.84 7.86
C GLN A 204 4.40 5.56 8.54
N ALA A 205 4.92 5.22 9.72
CA ALA A 205 4.46 4.05 10.46
C ALA A 205 2.97 4.16 10.82
N PHE A 206 2.52 5.31 11.32
CA PHE A 206 1.10 5.52 11.60
C PHE A 206 0.27 5.54 10.32
N GLU A 207 0.75 6.15 9.24
CA GLU A 207 0.11 6.11 7.92
C GLU A 207 -0.07 4.66 7.43
N TYR A 208 0.94 3.79 7.59
CA TYR A 208 0.86 2.38 7.19
C TYR A 208 -0.19 1.63 8.00
N LEU A 209 -0.24 1.83 9.32
CA LEU A 209 -1.27 1.23 10.16
C LEU A 209 -2.67 1.69 9.76
N LYS A 210 -2.87 2.98 9.46
CA LYS A 210 -4.18 3.52 9.10
C LYS A 210 -4.57 3.16 7.65
N ARG A 211 -3.67 3.33 6.66
CA ARG A 211 -4.01 3.14 5.25
C ARG A 211 -3.77 1.71 4.76
N ILE A 212 -2.67 1.07 5.17
CA ILE A 212 -2.32 -0.27 4.70
C ILE A 212 -3.02 -1.32 5.56
N GLN A 213 -3.07 -1.20 6.86
CA GLN A 213 -3.77 -2.18 7.69
C GLN A 213 -5.28 -1.91 7.71
N VAL A 214 -5.76 -0.83 8.34
CA VAL A 214 -7.21 -0.54 8.45
C VAL A 214 -7.86 -0.40 7.07
N GLY A 215 -7.34 0.45 6.19
CA GLY A 215 -7.92 0.70 4.87
C GLY A 215 -7.99 -0.53 3.98
N ARG A 216 -7.00 -1.43 4.03
CA ARG A 216 -7.02 -2.68 3.26
C ARG A 216 -7.94 -3.75 3.85
N ILE A 217 -8.07 -3.82 5.17
CA ILE A 217 -9.12 -4.65 5.79
C ILE A 217 -10.48 -4.21 5.24
N VAL A 218 -10.79 -2.92 5.31
CA VAL A 218 -12.07 -2.37 4.86
C VAL A 218 -12.32 -2.65 3.38
N THR A 219 -11.37 -2.35 2.51
CA THR A 219 -11.54 -2.58 1.06
C THR A 219 -11.59 -4.08 0.71
N SER A 220 -10.92 -4.94 1.48
CA SER A 220 -10.98 -6.40 1.32
C SER A 220 -12.34 -6.95 1.74
N GLU A 221 -12.91 -6.50 2.87
CA GLU A 221 -14.25 -6.90 3.32
C GLU A 221 -15.33 -6.47 2.33
N LEU A 222 -15.22 -5.26 1.77
CA LEU A 222 -16.13 -4.74 0.74
C LEU A 222 -15.94 -5.37 -0.65
N GLY A 223 -14.96 -6.25 -0.82
CA GLY A 223 -14.66 -6.87 -2.13
C GLY A 223 -14.03 -5.91 -3.15
N ILE A 224 -13.56 -4.73 -2.73
CA ILE A 224 -12.94 -3.71 -3.60
C ILE A 224 -11.44 -3.53 -3.36
N TYR A 225 -10.78 -4.49 -2.71
CA TYR A 225 -9.33 -4.45 -2.49
C TYR A 225 -8.57 -4.38 -3.82
N HIS A 226 -7.67 -3.40 -3.95
CA HIS A 226 -7.21 -2.98 -5.26
C HIS A 226 -5.69 -3.00 -5.45
N ILE A 227 -4.88 -3.26 -4.42
CA ILE A 227 -3.42 -3.33 -4.52
C ILE A 227 -2.87 -4.39 -3.57
N ILE A 228 -2.42 -5.51 -4.12
CA ILE A 228 -1.54 -6.46 -3.43
C ILE A 228 -0.13 -5.89 -3.50
N SER A 229 0.51 -5.68 -2.36
CA SER A 229 1.85 -5.09 -2.31
C SER A 229 2.92 -6.03 -2.86
N GLY A 230 3.80 -5.54 -3.71
CA GLY A 230 4.96 -6.29 -4.19
C GLY A 230 6.01 -6.57 -3.12
N ALA A 231 5.92 -5.89 -1.96
CA ALA A 231 6.77 -6.19 -0.81
C ALA A 231 6.38 -7.48 -0.09
N PHE A 232 5.09 -7.87 -0.13
CA PHE A 232 4.60 -9.15 0.39
C PHE A 232 3.20 -9.45 -0.19
N GLY A 233 3.15 -10.33 -1.15
CA GLY A 233 1.93 -10.78 -1.81
C GLY A 233 2.04 -12.24 -2.27
N ALA A 234 0.94 -13.00 -2.17
CA ALA A 234 0.84 -14.37 -2.63
C ALA A 234 -0.14 -14.51 -3.79
N PHE A 235 0.18 -15.36 -4.75
CA PHE A 235 -0.60 -15.57 -5.95
C PHE A 235 -0.66 -17.06 -6.29
N GLU A 236 -1.79 -17.54 -6.80
CA GLU A 236 -1.85 -18.88 -7.37
C GLU A 236 -1.06 -18.92 -8.68
N ARG A 237 -0.07 -19.82 -8.80
CA ARG A 237 0.82 -19.89 -9.98
C ARG A 237 0.07 -20.13 -11.28
N LYS A 238 -0.97 -20.97 -11.27
CA LYS A 238 -1.81 -21.23 -12.44
C LYS A 238 -2.48 -19.95 -12.96
N THR A 239 -3.05 -19.18 -12.07
CA THR A 239 -3.70 -17.90 -12.39
C THR A 239 -2.70 -16.86 -12.91
N LEU A 240 -1.50 -16.76 -12.30
CA LEU A 240 -0.46 -15.87 -12.83
C LEU A 240 -0.07 -16.21 -14.26
N LYS A 241 0.07 -17.51 -14.58
CA LYS A 241 0.35 -17.95 -15.95
C LYS A 241 -0.80 -17.62 -16.90
N GLU A 242 -2.03 -17.83 -16.49
CA GLU A 242 -3.25 -17.54 -17.26
C GLU A 242 -3.36 -16.07 -17.65
N ILE A 243 -3.06 -15.15 -16.71
CA ILE A 243 -3.13 -13.70 -16.95
C ILE A 243 -1.86 -13.10 -17.56
N GLY A 244 -0.83 -13.92 -17.88
CA GLY A 244 0.40 -13.47 -18.54
C GLY A 244 1.40 -12.78 -17.62
N TYR A 245 1.42 -13.11 -16.30
CA TYR A 245 2.37 -12.59 -15.32
C TYR A 245 2.38 -11.05 -15.17
N TRP A 246 3.52 -10.45 -14.78
CA TRP A 246 3.69 -9.01 -14.62
C TRP A 246 3.96 -8.34 -15.96
N ASP A 247 3.23 -7.29 -16.25
CA ASP A 247 3.51 -6.45 -17.41
C ASP A 247 4.68 -5.50 -17.12
N ILE A 248 5.39 -5.14 -18.17
CA ILE A 248 6.55 -4.27 -18.08
C ILE A 248 6.12 -2.83 -17.78
N GLY A 249 6.78 -2.19 -16.84
CA GLY A 249 6.59 -0.76 -16.53
C GLY A 249 6.26 -0.46 -15.08
N PRO A 250 6.10 0.81 -14.68
CA PRO A 250 5.79 1.20 -13.32
C PRO A 250 4.36 0.85 -12.91
N GLY A 251 4.16 0.54 -11.62
CA GLY A 251 2.84 0.21 -11.07
C GLY A 251 2.48 -1.27 -11.08
N LEU A 252 3.49 -2.15 -11.12
CA LEU A 252 3.39 -3.60 -11.21
C LEU A 252 2.32 -4.20 -10.29
N ASP A 253 2.27 -3.76 -9.04
CA ASP A 253 1.45 -4.32 -7.98
C ASP A 253 -0.05 -4.09 -8.22
N GLY A 254 -0.40 -2.84 -8.53
CA GLY A 254 -1.78 -2.45 -8.81
C GLY A 254 -2.26 -2.99 -10.16
N ASP A 255 -1.39 -3.03 -11.16
CA ASP A 255 -1.67 -3.58 -12.47
C ASP A 255 -1.98 -5.09 -12.40
N LEU A 256 -1.11 -5.87 -11.76
CA LEU A 256 -1.32 -7.31 -11.56
C LEU A 256 -2.62 -7.60 -10.80
N THR A 257 -2.86 -6.84 -9.71
CA THR A 257 -4.11 -7.00 -8.94
C THR A 257 -5.33 -6.76 -9.80
N GLN A 258 -5.28 -5.76 -10.69
CA GLN A 258 -6.35 -5.44 -11.60
C GLN A 258 -6.57 -6.53 -12.67
N LYS A 259 -5.49 -7.12 -13.21
CA LYS A 259 -5.54 -8.27 -14.15
C LYS A 259 -6.24 -9.47 -13.51
N ILE A 260 -5.90 -9.83 -12.27
CA ILE A 260 -6.56 -10.91 -11.52
C ILE A 260 -8.07 -10.63 -11.36
N ARG A 261 -8.44 -9.41 -10.99
CA ARG A 261 -9.85 -9.01 -10.83
C ARG A 261 -10.62 -9.01 -12.16
N LYS A 262 -9.99 -8.55 -13.26
CA LYS A 262 -10.58 -8.60 -14.62
C LYS A 262 -10.79 -10.02 -15.11
N ALA A 263 -9.96 -10.97 -14.70
CA ALA A 263 -10.15 -12.40 -14.97
C ALA A 263 -11.28 -13.04 -14.15
N GLY A 264 -12.00 -12.25 -13.33
CA GLY A 264 -13.15 -12.71 -12.54
C GLY A 264 -12.80 -13.31 -11.19
N TYR A 265 -11.52 -13.27 -10.79
CA TYR A 265 -11.06 -13.81 -9.51
C TYR A 265 -11.13 -12.77 -8.39
N LYS A 266 -11.19 -13.28 -7.15
CA LYS A 266 -11.15 -12.45 -5.94
C LYS A 266 -9.72 -12.24 -5.47
N VAL A 267 -9.50 -11.09 -4.83
CA VAL A 267 -8.28 -10.77 -4.10
C VAL A 267 -8.62 -10.43 -2.66
N LYS A 268 -7.77 -10.85 -1.71
CA LYS A 268 -7.99 -10.68 -0.28
C LYS A 268 -6.77 -10.07 0.41
N PHE A 269 -6.98 -9.53 1.58
CA PHE A 269 -5.92 -9.00 2.44
C PHE A 269 -5.81 -9.86 3.70
N ALA A 270 -4.62 -10.42 3.95
CA ALA A 270 -4.29 -11.15 5.18
C ALA A 270 -3.65 -10.18 6.17
N GLU A 271 -4.45 -9.63 7.08
CA GLU A 271 -4.04 -8.59 8.03
C GLU A 271 -3.02 -9.04 9.06
N ASP A 272 -3.02 -10.33 9.37
CA ASP A 272 -2.17 -11.02 10.32
C ASP A 272 -0.91 -11.66 9.70
N ALA A 273 -0.82 -11.69 8.37
CA ALA A 273 0.40 -12.06 7.65
C ALA A 273 1.35 -10.86 7.61
N ILE A 274 2.23 -10.71 8.61
CA ILE A 274 3.02 -9.50 8.84
C ILE A 274 4.37 -9.55 8.14
N CYS A 275 4.66 -8.50 7.39
CA CYS A 275 5.95 -8.21 6.76
C CYS A 275 6.49 -6.87 7.28
N MET A 276 7.76 -6.85 7.70
CA MET A 276 8.44 -5.66 8.20
C MET A 276 9.40 -5.13 7.16
N THR A 277 9.25 -3.86 6.76
CA THR A 277 10.13 -3.17 5.81
C THR A 277 10.68 -1.86 6.38
N ASN A 278 11.73 -1.33 5.78
CA ASN A 278 12.27 -0.02 6.12
C ASN A 278 11.64 1.06 5.22
N VAL A 279 11.36 2.22 5.82
CA VAL A 279 10.85 3.38 5.09
C VAL A 279 11.88 4.51 5.05
N PRO A 280 11.79 5.44 4.10
CA PRO A 280 12.66 6.61 4.05
C PRO A 280 12.66 7.42 5.35
N THR A 281 13.84 7.75 5.85
CA THR A 281 14.05 8.60 7.02
C THR A 281 14.15 10.08 6.69
N LYS A 282 14.40 10.43 5.41
CA LYS A 282 14.54 11.79 4.90
C LYS A 282 13.32 12.19 4.08
N TRP A 283 12.77 13.38 4.34
CA TRP A 283 11.60 13.94 3.65
C TRP A 283 11.73 13.98 2.12
N TYR A 284 12.89 14.33 1.60
CA TYR A 284 13.19 14.34 0.17
C TYR A 284 13.00 12.93 -0.45
N LYS A 285 13.57 11.88 0.18
CA LYS A 285 13.44 10.51 -0.31
C LYS A 285 11.98 10.03 -0.26
N LEU A 286 11.26 10.39 0.82
CA LEU A 286 9.84 10.11 0.96
C LEU A 286 9.03 10.79 -0.16
N TYR A 287 9.26 12.08 -0.42
CA TYR A 287 8.56 12.83 -1.47
C TYR A 287 8.70 12.14 -2.85
N HIS A 288 9.92 11.78 -3.24
CA HIS A 288 10.17 11.08 -4.51
C HIS A 288 9.53 9.68 -4.56
N GLN A 289 9.55 8.94 -3.45
CA GLN A 289 8.87 7.64 -3.37
C GLN A 289 7.35 7.79 -3.58
N ARG A 290 6.72 8.79 -2.96
CA ARG A 290 5.28 9.05 -3.08
C ARG A 290 4.88 9.53 -4.48
N ILE A 291 5.71 10.36 -5.10
CA ILE A 291 5.51 10.75 -6.51
C ILE A 291 5.51 9.52 -7.41
N ARG A 292 6.48 8.63 -7.28
CA ARG A 292 6.57 7.41 -8.09
C ARG A 292 5.31 6.55 -7.94
N TRP A 293 4.86 6.31 -6.71
CA TRP A 293 3.65 5.52 -6.46
C TRP A 293 2.40 6.16 -7.06
N SER A 294 2.25 7.48 -6.92
CA SER A 294 1.06 8.17 -7.40
C SER A 294 1.00 8.30 -8.92
N ARG A 295 2.15 8.43 -9.62
CA ARG A 295 2.20 8.40 -11.10
C ARG A 295 1.71 7.07 -11.65
N SER A 296 2.14 5.96 -11.05
CA SER A 296 1.75 4.62 -11.50
C SER A 296 0.23 4.42 -11.42
N LEU A 297 -0.43 4.99 -10.41
CA LEU A 297 -1.86 4.90 -10.23
C LEU A 297 -2.63 5.52 -11.41
N VAL A 298 -2.26 6.72 -11.87
CA VAL A 298 -2.88 7.37 -13.03
C VAL A 298 -2.68 6.51 -14.28
N ARG A 299 -1.48 5.96 -14.49
CA ARG A 299 -1.16 5.14 -15.65
C ARG A 299 -2.04 3.89 -15.73
N PHE A 300 -2.04 3.03 -14.72
CA PHE A 300 -2.75 1.77 -14.83
C PHE A 300 -4.26 1.91 -14.63
N ARG A 301 -4.76 2.87 -13.83
CA ARG A 301 -6.20 3.05 -13.57
C ARG A 301 -6.94 3.82 -14.65
N LEU A 302 -6.37 4.94 -15.11
CA LEU A 302 -7.05 5.85 -16.02
C LEU A 302 -6.72 5.58 -17.49
N ARG A 303 -5.58 4.90 -17.79
CA ARG A 303 -5.19 4.60 -19.17
C ARG A 303 -5.28 3.11 -19.48
N LYS A 304 -4.45 2.27 -18.84
CA LYS A 304 -4.34 0.85 -19.19
C LYS A 304 -5.63 0.06 -18.95
N HIS A 305 -6.30 0.30 -17.83
CA HIS A 305 -7.54 -0.39 -17.45
C HIS A 305 -8.78 0.53 -17.49
N ALA A 306 -8.78 1.52 -18.36
CA ALA A 306 -9.92 2.42 -18.55
C ALA A 306 -11.20 1.70 -18.99
N ASP A 307 -11.07 0.54 -19.63
CA ASP A 307 -12.17 -0.32 -20.04
C ASP A 307 -13.07 -0.79 -18.87
N ILE A 308 -12.55 -0.80 -17.63
CA ILE A 308 -13.35 -1.13 -16.43
C ILE A 308 -14.41 -0.07 -16.16
N LEU A 309 -14.21 1.15 -16.62
CA LEU A 309 -15.16 2.25 -16.44
C LEU A 309 -16.41 2.11 -17.34
N LEU A 310 -16.31 1.29 -18.38
CA LEU A 310 -17.36 1.10 -19.38
C LEU A 310 -18.02 -0.28 -19.21
N PRO A 311 -19.33 -0.41 -19.45
CA PRO A 311 -20.05 -1.69 -19.40
C PRO A 311 -19.66 -2.59 -20.56
N THR A 312 -18.53 -3.28 -20.45
CA THR A 312 -18.04 -4.29 -21.40
C THR A 312 -18.51 -5.69 -21.01
N LYS A 313 -18.27 -6.70 -21.88
CA LYS A 313 -18.71 -8.09 -21.67
C LYS A 313 -18.27 -8.68 -20.31
N ASN A 314 -17.13 -8.27 -19.79
CA ASN A 314 -16.59 -8.73 -18.50
C ASN A 314 -16.71 -7.68 -17.38
N TRP A 315 -17.67 -6.77 -17.51
CA TRP A 315 -17.91 -5.73 -16.53
C TRP A 315 -18.38 -6.29 -15.19
N SER A 316 -17.86 -5.76 -14.10
CA SER A 316 -18.24 -6.11 -12.74
C SER A 316 -18.39 -4.84 -11.91
N ILE A 317 -19.52 -4.73 -11.20
CA ILE A 317 -19.79 -3.60 -10.31
C ILE A 317 -18.69 -3.44 -9.24
N LEU A 318 -18.16 -4.55 -8.69
CA LEU A 318 -17.09 -4.51 -7.70
C LEU A 318 -15.76 -4.03 -8.30
N ASN A 319 -15.48 -4.36 -9.56
CA ASN A 319 -14.28 -3.86 -10.25
C ASN A 319 -14.45 -2.38 -10.57
N TRP A 320 -15.62 -1.97 -11.00
CA TRP A 320 -15.95 -0.56 -11.24
C TRP A 320 -15.82 0.26 -9.94
N LEU A 321 -16.46 -0.20 -8.84
CA LEU A 321 -16.35 0.46 -7.52
C LEU A 321 -14.92 0.53 -7.02
N SER A 322 -14.12 -0.55 -7.17
CA SER A 322 -12.71 -0.59 -6.80
C SER A 322 -11.88 0.43 -7.58
N ASN A 323 -12.17 0.61 -8.86
CA ASN A 323 -11.48 1.59 -9.70
C ASN A 323 -11.94 3.01 -9.38
N MET A 324 -13.24 3.23 -9.24
CA MET A 324 -13.82 4.52 -8.88
C MET A 324 -13.36 5.00 -7.52
N GLU A 325 -13.32 4.13 -6.51
CA GLU A 325 -12.81 4.47 -5.18
C GLU A 325 -11.38 5.04 -5.28
N SER A 326 -10.50 4.35 -5.99
CA SER A 326 -9.12 4.79 -6.17
C SER A 326 -9.01 6.08 -7.02
N VAL A 327 -9.75 6.18 -8.13
CA VAL A 327 -9.73 7.38 -8.99
C VAL A 327 -10.28 8.59 -8.25
N VAL A 328 -11.39 8.44 -7.53
CA VAL A 328 -11.99 9.55 -6.79
C VAL A 328 -11.10 9.96 -5.60
N PHE A 329 -10.79 9.02 -4.70
CA PHE A 329 -10.14 9.35 -3.42
C PHE A 329 -8.62 9.56 -3.53
N ASP A 330 -7.95 8.88 -4.44
CA ASP A 330 -6.49 9.05 -4.61
C ASP A 330 -6.10 10.04 -5.71
N CYS A 331 -6.98 10.30 -6.70
CA CYS A 331 -6.72 11.23 -7.80
C CYS A 331 -7.57 12.51 -7.71
N PHE A 332 -8.88 12.40 -7.94
CA PHE A 332 -9.78 13.56 -8.10
C PHE A 332 -9.82 14.45 -6.87
N LEU A 333 -9.89 13.86 -5.68
CA LEU A 333 -9.97 14.64 -4.43
C LEU A 333 -8.72 15.48 -4.13
N ASN A 334 -7.56 15.20 -4.75
CA ASN A 334 -6.39 16.07 -4.59
C ASN A 334 -6.56 17.39 -5.35
N PHE A 335 -7.23 17.37 -6.51
CA PHE A 335 -7.56 18.58 -7.26
C PHE A 335 -8.68 19.37 -6.57
N LEU A 336 -9.72 18.66 -6.11
CA LEU A 336 -10.80 19.27 -5.35
C LEU A 336 -10.31 19.90 -4.05
N TRP A 337 -9.35 19.26 -3.35
CA TRP A 337 -8.70 19.81 -2.17
C TRP A 337 -7.93 21.11 -2.49
N LEU A 338 -7.20 21.16 -3.60
CA LEU A 338 -6.50 22.39 -4.01
C LEU A 338 -7.48 23.52 -4.25
N TRP A 339 -8.55 23.26 -5.01
CA TRP A 339 -9.62 24.23 -5.22
C TRP A 339 -10.24 24.68 -3.90
N TYR A 340 -10.50 23.76 -2.99
CA TYR A 340 -11.05 24.03 -1.66
C TYR A 340 -10.15 24.97 -0.85
N ILE A 341 -8.84 24.72 -0.80
CA ILE A 341 -7.89 25.59 -0.08
C ILE A 341 -7.82 26.99 -0.71
N ILE A 342 -7.80 27.08 -2.04
CA ILE A 342 -7.83 28.38 -2.75
C ILE A 342 -9.14 29.12 -2.42
N LYS A 343 -10.28 28.43 -2.44
CA LYS A 343 -11.57 29.02 -2.08
C LYS A 343 -11.56 29.55 -0.63
N LEU A 344 -11.05 28.80 0.33
CA LEU A 344 -10.90 29.24 1.71
C LEU A 344 -10.05 30.53 1.80
N ALA A 345 -8.91 30.57 1.12
CA ALA A 345 -8.01 31.72 1.13
C ALA A 345 -8.68 32.98 0.55
N ILE A 346 -9.48 32.84 -0.50
CA ILE A 346 -10.21 33.97 -1.12
C ILE A 346 -11.36 34.41 -0.21
N THR A 347 -12.15 33.46 0.35
CA THR A 347 -13.34 33.77 1.15
C THR A 347 -13.00 34.37 2.49
N PHE A 348 -11.94 33.91 3.15
CA PHE A 348 -11.54 34.28 4.50
C PHE A 348 -10.23 35.09 4.54
N ASN A 349 -9.97 35.88 3.53
CA ASN A 349 -8.71 36.61 3.32
C ASN A 349 -8.06 37.14 4.63
N THR A 350 -8.83 37.89 5.45
CA THR A 350 -8.37 38.49 6.72
C THR A 350 -8.27 37.48 7.87
N HIS A 351 -9.05 36.40 7.85
CA HIS A 351 -9.12 35.37 8.91
C HIS A 351 -8.59 34.02 8.45
N ILE A 352 -7.71 33.99 7.44
CA ILE A 352 -7.21 32.71 6.87
C ILE A 352 -6.39 31.91 7.89
N ILE A 353 -5.65 32.57 8.77
CA ILE A 353 -4.83 31.91 9.78
C ILE A 353 -5.75 31.20 10.79
N GLU A 354 -6.80 31.86 11.26
CA GLU A 354 -7.80 31.33 12.19
C GLU A 354 -8.55 30.15 11.57
N VAL A 355 -8.95 30.27 10.31
CA VAL A 355 -9.58 29.18 9.54
C VAL A 355 -8.64 27.97 9.41
N LEU A 356 -7.37 28.18 9.07
CA LEU A 356 -6.42 27.09 8.97
C LEU A 356 -6.12 26.46 10.35
N ALA A 357 -6.05 27.28 11.42
CA ALA A 357 -5.86 26.80 12.78
C ALA A 357 -7.04 25.94 13.25
N LEU A 358 -8.28 26.38 13.06
CA LEU A 358 -9.47 25.60 13.41
C LEU A 358 -9.54 24.30 12.58
N GLY A 359 -9.25 24.37 11.28
CA GLY A 359 -9.17 23.19 10.42
C GLY A 359 -8.09 22.20 10.87
N TYR A 360 -6.96 22.68 11.38
CA TYR A 360 -5.94 21.85 12.00
C TYR A 360 -6.47 21.14 13.25
N PHE A 361 -7.15 21.85 14.18
CA PHE A 361 -7.75 21.25 15.37
C PHE A 361 -8.77 20.17 15.03
N ILE A 362 -9.68 20.42 14.07
CA ILE A 362 -10.66 19.43 13.61
C ILE A 362 -9.93 18.17 13.09
N ARG A 363 -8.86 18.33 12.30
CA ARG A 363 -8.07 17.19 11.80
C ARG A 363 -7.32 16.46 12.92
N VAL A 364 -6.86 17.15 13.95
CA VAL A 364 -6.26 16.50 15.13
C VAL A 364 -7.30 15.65 15.86
N CYS A 365 -8.55 16.13 16.01
CA CYS A 365 -9.66 15.33 16.56
C CYS A 365 -9.91 14.08 15.68
N PHE A 366 -9.93 14.21 14.36
CA PHE A 366 -10.04 13.07 13.45
C PHE A 366 -8.87 12.10 13.58
N SER A 367 -7.67 12.59 13.86
CA SER A 367 -6.51 11.72 14.10
C SER A 367 -6.68 10.87 15.37
N GLN A 368 -7.39 11.35 16.40
CA GLN A 368 -7.74 10.52 17.57
C GLN A 368 -8.69 9.37 17.18
N LEU A 369 -9.70 9.66 16.36
CA LEU A 369 -10.58 8.61 15.82
C LEU A 369 -9.79 7.59 14.99
N ALA A 370 -8.88 8.05 14.13
CA ALA A 370 -7.99 7.16 13.40
C ALA A 370 -7.13 6.28 14.31
N PHE A 371 -6.63 6.84 15.42
CA PHE A 371 -5.84 6.12 16.40
C PHE A 371 -6.64 5.00 17.08
N ILE A 372 -7.88 5.27 17.46
CA ILE A 372 -8.78 4.25 18.04
C ILE A 372 -9.00 3.10 17.05
N LEU A 373 -9.29 3.40 15.77
CA LEU A 373 -9.43 2.37 14.73
C LEU A 373 -8.17 1.50 14.61
N VAL A 374 -6.99 2.11 14.62
CA VAL A 374 -5.72 1.39 14.56
C VAL A 374 -5.53 0.50 15.80
N LEU A 375 -5.88 0.99 17.01
CA LEU A 375 -5.83 0.19 18.24
C LEU A 375 -6.78 -1.02 18.22
N MET A 376 -7.96 -0.89 17.58
CA MET A 376 -8.94 -1.98 17.46
C MET A 376 -8.41 -3.17 16.66
N VAL A 377 -7.59 -2.91 15.63
CA VAL A 377 -7.09 -3.95 14.70
C VAL A 377 -5.64 -4.34 14.94
N SER A 378 -4.86 -3.56 15.69
CA SER A 378 -3.43 -3.83 15.88
C SER A 378 -3.17 -4.84 16.98
N GLU A 379 -2.34 -5.85 16.68
CA GLU A 379 -1.84 -6.81 17.67
C GLU A 379 -0.71 -6.19 18.54
N ARG A 380 0.10 -5.29 17.95
CA ARG A 380 1.27 -4.65 18.60
C ARG A 380 0.89 -3.31 19.24
N LYS A 381 -0.01 -3.33 20.22
CA LYS A 381 -0.56 -2.11 20.86
C LYS A 381 0.51 -1.19 21.45
N LYS A 382 1.59 -1.73 22.02
CA LYS A 382 2.70 -0.92 22.57
C LYS A 382 3.37 -0.05 21.52
N ASP A 383 3.56 -0.57 20.29
CA ASP A 383 4.15 0.19 19.18
C ASP A 383 3.20 1.27 18.69
N VAL A 384 1.89 0.98 18.68
CA VAL A 384 0.86 1.97 18.35
C VAL A 384 0.83 3.11 19.36
N TRP A 385 0.88 2.82 20.67
CA TRP A 385 0.94 3.85 21.71
C TRP A 385 2.19 4.73 21.61
N PHE A 386 3.33 4.17 21.19
CA PHE A 386 4.52 4.99 20.91
C PHE A 386 4.24 6.07 19.85
N LEU A 387 3.40 5.78 18.86
CA LEU A 387 3.08 6.70 17.76
C LEU A 387 2.05 7.78 18.15
N TYR A 388 1.37 7.64 19.29
CA TYR A 388 0.36 8.61 19.76
C TYR A 388 0.89 10.04 19.82
N ARG A 389 2.13 10.24 20.29
CA ARG A 389 2.80 11.55 20.38
C ARG A 389 2.91 12.30 19.05
N TYR A 390 2.84 11.58 17.94
CA TYR A 390 2.97 12.16 16.61
C TYR A 390 1.60 12.49 15.95
N LEU A 391 0.48 12.18 16.58
CA LEU A 391 -0.86 12.42 16.02
C LEU A 391 -1.10 13.89 15.61
N PRO A 392 -0.69 14.89 16.39
CA PRO A 392 -0.84 16.29 15.96
C PRO A 392 -0.13 16.57 14.62
N LEU A 393 1.02 15.92 14.37
CA LEU A 393 1.78 16.07 13.12
C LEU A 393 1.17 15.29 11.95
N MET A 394 0.22 14.40 12.19
CA MET A 394 -0.48 13.69 11.10
C MET A 394 -1.30 14.63 10.23
N SER A 395 -1.87 15.70 10.80
CA SER A 395 -2.62 16.69 10.03
C SER A 395 -1.78 17.40 8.96
N PRO A 396 -0.62 18.04 9.24
CA PRO A 396 0.23 18.61 8.21
C PRO A 396 0.84 17.54 7.29
N TYR A 397 1.15 16.36 7.80
CA TYR A 397 1.74 15.27 7.01
C TYR A 397 0.77 14.73 5.95
N THR A 398 -0.40 14.25 6.36
CA THR A 398 -1.37 13.64 5.43
C THR A 398 -2.21 14.66 4.70
N GLY A 399 -2.56 15.78 5.38
CA GLY A 399 -3.44 16.81 4.87
C GLY A 399 -2.78 17.77 3.86
N TYR A 400 -1.46 17.95 3.95
CA TYR A 400 -0.74 18.87 3.06
C TYR A 400 0.43 18.18 2.36
N PHE A 401 1.43 17.67 3.08
CA PHE A 401 2.65 17.12 2.45
C PHE A 401 2.33 15.99 1.45
N LEU A 402 1.56 14.98 1.85
CA LEU A 402 1.22 13.87 0.96
C LEU A 402 0.29 14.30 -0.18
N ARG A 403 -0.60 15.27 0.04
CA ARG A 403 -1.49 15.78 -1.02
C ARG A 403 -0.71 16.56 -2.07
N ILE A 404 0.24 17.40 -1.66
CA ILE A 404 1.13 18.12 -2.57
C ILE A 404 1.95 17.13 -3.41
N ALA A 405 2.51 16.09 -2.78
CA ALA A 405 3.26 15.06 -3.49
C ALA A 405 2.39 14.32 -4.52
N ARG A 406 1.14 13.96 -4.17
CA ARG A 406 0.19 13.31 -5.09
C ARG A 406 -0.22 14.25 -6.22
N LEU A 407 -0.58 15.48 -5.91
CA LEU A 407 -0.96 16.48 -6.91
C LEU A 407 0.17 16.70 -7.92
N SER A 408 1.41 16.89 -7.44
CA SER A 408 2.59 17.00 -8.30
C SER A 408 2.77 15.77 -9.19
N ALA A 409 2.56 14.57 -8.65
CA ALA A 409 2.66 13.33 -9.41
C ALA A 409 1.58 13.22 -10.50
N HIS A 410 0.33 13.57 -10.16
CA HIS A 410 -0.79 13.53 -11.10
C HIS A 410 -0.61 14.53 -12.24
N LEU A 411 -0.21 15.76 -11.95
CA LEU A 411 0.10 16.76 -12.98
C LEU A 411 1.23 16.27 -13.90
N GLN A 412 2.31 15.75 -13.32
CA GLN A 412 3.44 15.23 -14.09
C GLN A 412 3.05 14.03 -14.96
N GLU A 413 2.11 13.21 -14.52
CA GLU A 413 1.69 12.04 -15.28
C GLU A 413 0.65 12.37 -16.34
N LEU A 414 -0.31 13.25 -16.03
CA LEU A 414 -1.36 13.66 -16.96
C LEU A 414 -0.78 14.45 -18.15
N PHE A 415 0.12 15.40 -17.89
CA PHE A 415 0.66 16.29 -18.94
C PHE A 415 1.94 15.76 -19.58
N PHE A 416 2.81 15.07 -18.83
CA PHE A 416 4.16 14.72 -19.30
C PHE A 416 4.45 13.22 -19.33
N ARG A 417 3.51 12.34 -18.91
CA ARG A 417 3.65 10.87 -18.87
C ARG A 417 4.98 10.42 -18.25
N ARG A 418 5.38 11.05 -17.13
CA ARG A 418 6.69 10.84 -16.52
C ARG A 418 6.88 9.45 -15.87
N SER A 419 5.83 8.63 -15.78
CA SER A 419 5.96 7.23 -15.33
C SER A 419 6.85 6.39 -16.25
N TYR A 420 6.94 6.73 -17.54
CA TYR A 420 7.83 6.05 -18.49
C TYR A 420 9.30 6.49 -18.38
N LYS A 421 9.61 7.54 -17.62
CA LYS A 421 10.97 8.03 -17.35
C LYS A 421 11.39 7.72 -15.89
N ASP A 422 11.05 6.52 -15.39
CA ASP A 422 11.37 6.09 -14.05
C ASP A 422 12.77 5.45 -14.03
N ALA A 423 13.68 5.98 -13.20
CA ALA A 423 15.03 5.45 -13.02
C ALA A 423 15.09 4.01 -12.49
N TRP A 424 13.99 3.50 -11.93
CA TRP A 424 13.86 2.12 -11.45
C TRP A 424 13.67 1.10 -12.59
N ASN A 425 13.20 1.55 -13.76
CA ASN A 425 13.07 0.72 -14.93
C ASN A 425 14.12 1.08 -15.98
N PRO A 426 14.69 0.10 -16.71
CA PRO A 426 15.58 0.36 -17.83
C PRO A 426 14.88 1.19 -18.91
N GLU A 427 15.61 2.07 -19.59
CA GLU A 427 15.05 2.93 -20.62
C GLU A 427 14.40 2.14 -21.77
N LYS A 428 15.04 1.03 -22.20
CA LYS A 428 14.49 0.13 -23.24
C LYS A 428 13.14 -0.44 -22.83
N THR A 429 13.01 -0.89 -21.56
CA THR A 429 11.79 -1.44 -20.99
C THR A 429 10.68 -0.39 -20.93
N SER A 430 11.02 0.83 -20.50
CA SER A 430 10.08 1.96 -20.45
C SER A 430 9.62 2.40 -21.84
N ARG A 431 10.52 2.41 -22.82
CA ARG A 431 10.20 2.74 -24.23
C ARG A 431 9.28 1.67 -24.85
N TYR A 432 9.56 0.38 -24.60
CA TYR A 432 8.69 -0.71 -25.06
C TYR A 432 7.29 -0.58 -24.46
N ALA A 433 7.18 -0.40 -23.14
CA ALA A 433 5.91 -0.20 -22.48
C ALA A 433 5.11 1.00 -23.02
N GLN A 434 5.80 2.09 -23.41
CA GLN A 434 5.18 3.27 -24.00
C GLN A 434 4.65 3.00 -25.42
N LEU A 435 5.37 2.22 -26.23
CA LEU A 435 4.96 1.85 -27.59
C LEU A 435 3.76 0.92 -27.60
N GLU A 436 3.73 -0.05 -26.68
CA GLU A 436 2.63 -1.01 -26.53
C GLU A 436 1.41 -0.44 -25.79
N GLY A 437 1.48 0.81 -25.30
CA GLY A 437 0.40 1.44 -24.54
C GLY A 437 0.15 0.82 -23.16
N ILE A 438 1.14 0.08 -22.65
CA ILE A 438 1.10 -0.67 -21.39
C ILE A 438 1.48 0.22 -20.20
#